data_0acf1bae9c9ade1a9fdd96f5493be7b2
#
_entry.id   0acf1bae9c9ade1a9fdd96f5493be7b2
#
_cell.length_a   1.000
_cell.length_b   1.000
_cell.length_c   1.000
_cell.angle_alpha   90.00
_cell.angle_beta   90.00
_cell.angle_gamma   90.00
#
_symmetry.space_group_name_H-M   'P 1'
#
loop_
_entity.id
_entity.type
_entity.pdbx_description
1 polymer ?
#
loop_
_entity_poly.entity_id
_entity_poly.type
_entity_poly.pdbx_seq_one_letter_code
_entity_poly.pdbx_strand_id
1 'polypeptide(L)'
;MLSKNFPAAQGLYDPANEHDACGVAMVATLKREAEHEIVQKALRALENMEHRGATGADPDTGDGAGILIRIPDEFFRAEVNFKLPEAGKYAAGLAFIEAGANVRTEIEKLASEENLTILGWREVPTDAKTLGKTAISVMPKFEQLFVAGKNAESGIVLDRLAFCLRKRIEHTLPVYFSSLSTSTIVYKGMLTTGQLSKFYPELNDQRVKSPLAIVHSRFSTNTFPSWQLSHPYRYIAHNGEINTVKGNRNWMRAREELLESNLIPGDLERIFPIVDMAGSDSASFDEVLELLYLGEIGRAHV
;
A
#
# COMPACT_ATOMS: atom_id res chain seq x y z
N MET A 1 23.11 -6.17 19.20
CA MET A 1 24.54 -5.83 19.01
C MET A 1 24.64 -5.02 17.72
N LEU A 2 24.77 -3.71 17.83
CA LEU A 2 24.99 -2.81 16.70
C LEU A 2 26.36 -3.12 16.10
N SER A 3 26.43 -3.09 14.79
CA SER A 3 27.56 -3.54 13.98
C SER A 3 28.83 -2.77 14.32
N LYS A 4 29.96 -3.49 14.37
CA LYS A 4 31.31 -2.96 14.64
C LYS A 4 31.87 -2.01 13.56
N ASN A 5 31.03 -1.48 12.66
CA ASN A 5 31.46 -0.73 11.48
C ASN A 5 31.12 0.77 11.50
N PHE A 6 30.74 1.32 12.64
CA PHE A 6 30.62 2.77 12.75
C PHE A 6 31.99 3.44 12.76
N PRO A 7 32.14 4.63 12.12
CA PRO A 7 33.34 5.44 12.26
C PRO A 7 33.65 5.71 13.73
N ALA A 8 34.94 5.92 14.06
CA ALA A 8 35.31 6.35 15.39
C ALA A 8 34.75 7.76 15.68
N ALA A 9 34.48 8.06 16.96
CA ALA A 9 34.06 9.39 17.38
C ALA A 9 35.02 10.45 16.85
N GLN A 10 34.49 11.49 16.16
CA GLN A 10 35.29 12.57 15.56
C GLN A 10 34.48 13.87 15.52
N GLY A 11 35.02 14.94 16.05
CA GLY A 11 34.34 16.24 16.12
C GLY A 11 33.05 16.16 16.94
N LEU A 12 31.91 16.46 16.32
CA LEU A 12 30.59 16.34 16.94
C LEU A 12 29.94 14.96 16.76
N TYR A 13 30.55 14.08 15.99
CA TYR A 13 30.08 12.73 15.78
C TYR A 13 30.55 11.79 16.90
N ASP A 14 29.58 11.13 17.54
CA ASP A 14 29.83 10.05 18.49
C ASP A 14 28.92 8.86 18.14
N PRO A 15 29.51 7.68 17.81
CA PRO A 15 28.72 6.49 17.45
C PRO A 15 27.81 6.00 18.60
N ALA A 16 28.02 6.45 19.84
CA ALA A 16 27.11 6.16 20.95
C ALA A 16 25.76 6.87 20.80
N ASN A 17 25.69 7.92 20.01
CA ASN A 17 24.45 8.68 19.70
C ASN A 17 23.72 8.16 18.47
N GLU A 18 24.25 7.13 17.79
CA GLU A 18 23.56 6.51 16.65
C GLU A 18 22.38 5.68 17.13
N HIS A 19 21.19 6.15 16.80
CA HIS A 19 19.94 5.45 17.05
C HIS A 19 19.06 5.49 15.80
N ASP A 20 18.15 4.54 15.69
CA ASP A 20 17.11 4.57 14.66
C ASP A 20 16.25 5.83 14.81
N ALA A 21 16.24 6.65 13.77
CA ALA A 21 15.48 7.90 13.73
C ALA A 21 14.23 7.80 12.85
N CYS A 22 13.99 6.63 12.25
CA CYS A 22 12.92 6.37 11.28
C CYS A 22 11.89 5.38 11.83
N GLY A 23 10.62 5.50 11.42
CA GLY A 23 9.58 4.49 11.62
C GLY A 23 9.45 3.52 10.43
N VAL A 24 10.48 3.41 9.58
CA VAL A 24 10.52 2.56 8.38
C VAL A 24 11.60 1.52 8.54
N ALA A 25 11.29 0.27 8.17
CA ALA A 25 12.30 -0.77 7.99
C ALA A 25 12.02 -1.56 6.71
N MET A 26 13.09 -2.07 6.10
CA MET A 26 13.04 -2.94 4.94
C MET A 26 13.84 -4.21 5.23
N VAL A 27 13.26 -5.35 4.92
CA VAL A 27 13.94 -6.65 4.96
C VAL A 27 13.86 -7.29 3.59
N ALA A 28 15.00 -7.69 3.04
CA ALA A 28 15.06 -8.32 1.73
C ALA A 28 16.10 -9.44 1.71
N THR A 29 15.85 -10.46 0.90
CA THR A 29 16.83 -11.52 0.61
C THR A 29 17.62 -11.20 -0.64
N LEU A 30 18.95 -11.39 -0.59
CA LEU A 30 19.82 -11.24 -1.75
C LEU A 30 19.65 -12.38 -2.75
N LYS A 31 19.13 -13.52 -2.31
CA LYS A 31 18.87 -14.71 -3.16
C LYS A 31 17.64 -14.56 -4.04
N ARG A 32 16.79 -13.54 -3.79
CA ARG A 32 15.50 -13.29 -4.48
C ARG A 32 14.46 -14.42 -4.30
N GLU A 33 14.68 -15.36 -3.40
CA GLU A 33 13.74 -16.41 -3.05
C GLU A 33 12.69 -15.87 -2.07
N ALA A 34 11.43 -16.23 -2.29
CA ALA A 34 10.35 -15.81 -1.40
C ALA A 34 10.31 -16.73 -0.17
N GLU A 35 10.48 -16.16 1.00
CA GLU A 35 10.48 -16.87 2.28
C GLU A 35 9.53 -16.20 3.27
N HIS A 36 8.86 -17.00 4.09
CA HIS A 36 8.03 -16.47 5.19
C HIS A 36 8.88 -15.75 6.26
N GLU A 37 10.10 -16.19 6.45
CA GLU A 37 11.05 -15.59 7.40
C GLU A 37 11.29 -14.10 7.14
N ILE A 38 11.25 -13.65 5.87
CA ILE A 38 11.35 -12.23 5.50
C ILE A 38 10.18 -11.43 6.08
N VAL A 39 8.96 -11.98 5.97
CA VAL A 39 7.74 -11.35 6.54
C VAL A 39 7.83 -11.30 8.06
N GLN A 40 8.22 -12.40 8.71
CA GLN A 40 8.39 -12.44 10.17
C GLN A 40 9.45 -11.47 10.68
N LYS A 41 10.60 -11.37 9.99
CA LYS A 41 11.66 -10.40 10.35
C LYS A 41 11.19 -8.96 10.19
N ALA A 42 10.39 -8.67 9.16
CA ALA A 42 9.83 -7.35 8.95
C ALA A 42 8.80 -6.99 10.04
N LEU A 43 7.91 -7.93 10.41
CA LEU A 43 6.97 -7.74 11.51
C LEU A 43 7.71 -7.53 12.85
N ARG A 44 8.76 -8.28 13.09
CA ARG A 44 9.62 -8.08 14.28
C ARG A 44 10.31 -6.70 14.26
N ALA A 45 10.80 -6.26 13.10
CA ALA A 45 11.39 -4.94 12.96
C ALA A 45 10.35 -3.84 13.24
N LEU A 46 9.09 -4.03 12.79
CA LEU A 46 7.98 -3.14 13.08
C LEU A 46 7.71 -3.05 14.59
N GLU A 47 7.61 -4.19 15.29
CA GLU A 47 7.43 -4.24 16.75
C GLU A 47 8.56 -3.50 17.49
N ASN A 48 9.81 -3.67 17.05
CA ASN A 48 10.96 -2.98 17.64
C ASN A 48 10.93 -1.45 17.45
N MET A 49 10.12 -0.96 16.49
CA MET A 49 9.90 0.47 16.24
C MET A 49 8.69 1.04 16.99
N GLU A 50 8.13 0.35 17.98
CA GLU A 50 6.98 0.82 18.76
C GLU A 50 7.18 2.24 19.32
N HIS A 51 8.38 2.56 19.76
CA HIS A 51 8.78 3.88 20.27
C HIS A 51 8.72 4.99 19.18
N ARG A 52 8.53 4.64 17.92
CA ARG A 52 8.36 5.56 16.78
C ARG A 52 6.90 5.74 16.38
N GLY A 53 6.02 4.86 16.83
CA GLY A 53 4.57 5.00 16.70
C GLY A 53 4.03 6.04 17.69
N ALA A 54 2.79 6.46 17.47
CA ALA A 54 2.06 7.26 18.43
C ALA A 54 0.65 6.68 18.61
N THR A 55 0.05 6.99 19.73
CA THR A 55 -1.34 6.70 20.05
C THR A 55 -1.99 7.99 20.53
N GLY A 56 -3.28 8.13 20.28
CA GLY A 56 -4.06 9.27 20.78
C GLY A 56 -4.53 9.08 22.22
N ALA A 57 -5.65 9.71 22.56
CA ALA A 57 -6.30 9.54 23.87
C ALA A 57 -6.81 8.10 24.12
N ASP A 58 -7.00 7.33 23.08
CA ASP A 58 -7.32 5.90 23.10
C ASP A 58 -6.03 5.10 22.82
N PRO A 59 -5.40 4.53 23.84
CA PRO A 59 -4.07 3.91 23.72
C PRO A 59 -4.05 2.67 22.83
N ASP A 60 -5.19 2.02 22.61
CA ASP A 60 -5.33 0.86 21.74
C ASP A 60 -5.69 1.25 20.28
N THR A 61 -5.81 2.55 20.00
CA THR A 61 -5.91 3.10 18.65
C THR A 61 -4.56 3.67 18.22
N GLY A 62 -3.86 2.95 17.34
CA GLY A 62 -2.60 3.39 16.79
C GLY A 62 -2.77 4.45 15.70
N ASP A 63 -1.75 5.28 15.53
CA ASP A 63 -1.66 6.28 14.45
C ASP A 63 -1.52 5.64 13.07
N GLY A 64 -1.04 4.41 13.03
CA GLY A 64 -0.90 3.64 11.81
C GLY A 64 0.28 2.68 11.84
N ALA A 65 0.05 1.50 11.31
CA ALA A 65 1.09 0.52 11.02
C ALA A 65 0.73 -0.26 9.76
N GLY A 66 1.76 -0.74 9.05
CA GLY A 66 1.53 -1.54 7.87
C GLY A 66 2.77 -2.23 7.34
N ILE A 67 2.53 -3.13 6.40
CA ILE A 67 3.52 -3.91 5.68
C ILE A 67 3.18 -3.97 4.20
N LEU A 68 4.18 -3.77 3.35
CA LEU A 68 4.15 -4.06 1.92
C LEU A 68 4.98 -5.32 1.68
N ILE A 69 4.40 -6.29 0.99
CA ILE A 69 5.04 -7.54 0.58
C ILE A 69 4.78 -7.81 -0.91
N ARG A 70 5.49 -8.75 -1.48
CA ARG A 70 5.16 -9.32 -2.80
C ARG A 70 3.85 -10.10 -2.69
N ILE A 71 3.10 -10.18 -3.82
CA ILE A 71 1.91 -11.02 -3.91
C ILE A 71 2.24 -12.44 -3.46
N PRO A 72 1.62 -12.95 -2.39
CA PRO A 72 1.86 -14.31 -1.89
C PRO A 72 1.03 -15.33 -2.69
N ASP A 73 1.45 -15.62 -3.93
CA ASP A 73 0.70 -16.42 -4.90
C ASP A 73 0.31 -17.80 -4.37
N GLU A 74 1.22 -18.49 -3.68
CA GLU A 74 0.95 -19.80 -3.06
C GLU A 74 -0.20 -19.74 -2.05
N PHE A 75 -0.20 -18.70 -1.20
CA PHE A 75 -1.23 -18.47 -0.22
C PHE A 75 -2.58 -18.18 -0.90
N PHE A 76 -2.61 -17.28 -1.86
CA PHE A 76 -3.85 -16.92 -2.54
C PHE A 76 -4.47 -18.10 -3.29
N ARG A 77 -3.66 -18.91 -3.98
CA ARG A 77 -4.16 -20.12 -4.67
C ARG A 77 -4.79 -21.13 -3.72
N ALA A 78 -4.33 -21.19 -2.49
CA ALA A 78 -4.88 -22.11 -1.49
C ALA A 78 -6.14 -21.55 -0.80
N GLU A 79 -6.29 -20.22 -0.73
CA GLU A 79 -7.36 -19.57 0.04
C GLU A 79 -8.57 -19.13 -0.80
N VAL A 80 -8.40 -18.92 -2.12
CA VAL A 80 -9.52 -18.51 -2.97
C VAL A 80 -10.27 -19.72 -3.52
N ASN A 81 -11.58 -19.58 -3.72
CA ASN A 81 -12.45 -20.62 -4.29
C ASN A 81 -12.65 -20.48 -5.82
N PHE A 82 -11.85 -19.66 -6.47
CA PHE A 82 -11.84 -19.44 -7.91
C PHE A 82 -10.44 -19.65 -8.48
N LYS A 83 -10.36 -19.90 -9.80
CA LYS A 83 -9.10 -20.17 -10.47
C LYS A 83 -8.30 -18.89 -10.71
N LEU A 84 -7.07 -18.84 -10.22
CA LEU A 84 -6.11 -17.79 -10.54
C LEU A 84 -5.27 -18.16 -11.77
N PRO A 85 -5.02 -17.22 -12.69
CA PRO A 85 -4.00 -17.36 -13.73
C PRO A 85 -2.60 -17.56 -13.14
N GLU A 86 -1.58 -17.76 -13.98
CA GLU A 86 -0.19 -17.79 -13.53
C GLU A 86 0.20 -16.47 -12.82
N ALA A 87 1.18 -16.58 -11.91
CA ALA A 87 1.72 -15.42 -11.20
C ALA A 87 2.15 -14.31 -12.19
N GLY A 88 1.78 -13.06 -11.89
CA GLY A 88 2.01 -11.91 -12.77
C GLY A 88 0.97 -11.72 -13.88
N LYS A 89 0.03 -12.66 -14.07
CA LYS A 89 -1.10 -12.56 -15.00
C LYS A 89 -2.43 -12.24 -14.31
N TYR A 90 -2.39 -11.91 -13.05
CA TYR A 90 -3.51 -11.34 -12.29
C TYR A 90 -2.98 -10.25 -11.35
N ALA A 91 -3.82 -9.29 -11.04
CA ALA A 91 -3.58 -8.31 -9.99
C ALA A 91 -4.48 -8.61 -8.81
N ALA A 92 -3.94 -8.45 -7.60
CA ALA A 92 -4.68 -8.55 -6.36
C ALA A 92 -4.56 -7.26 -5.56
N GLY A 93 -5.63 -6.85 -4.89
CA GLY A 93 -5.64 -5.63 -4.09
C GLY A 93 -6.49 -5.74 -2.85
N LEU A 94 -6.07 -5.09 -1.78
CA LEU A 94 -6.83 -4.98 -0.55
C LEU A 94 -7.68 -3.72 -0.58
N ALA A 95 -8.99 -3.91 -0.65
CA ALA A 95 -10.01 -2.87 -0.63
C ALA A 95 -10.50 -2.60 0.79
N PHE A 96 -10.59 -1.32 1.15
CA PHE A 96 -11.27 -0.79 2.33
C PHE A 96 -12.61 -0.25 1.85
N ILE A 97 -13.69 -0.95 2.16
CA ILE A 97 -15.04 -0.65 1.69
C ILE A 97 -15.82 -0.04 2.86
N GLU A 98 -16.45 1.09 2.65
CA GLU A 98 -17.29 1.71 3.68
C GLU A 98 -18.43 0.76 4.10
N ALA A 99 -18.72 0.73 5.39
CA ALA A 99 -19.70 -0.18 5.94
C ALA A 99 -21.10 0.04 5.32
N GLY A 100 -21.70 -1.04 4.82
CA GLY A 100 -23.03 -1.00 4.20
C GLY A 100 -23.04 -0.62 2.71
N ALA A 101 -21.91 -0.24 2.12
CA ALA A 101 -21.85 0.09 0.70
C ALA A 101 -21.97 -1.16 -0.19
N ASN A 102 -22.82 -1.07 -1.22
CA ASN A 102 -22.95 -2.10 -2.25
C ASN A 102 -22.24 -1.62 -3.52
N VAL A 103 -20.99 -2.04 -3.68
CA VAL A 103 -20.10 -1.49 -4.71
C VAL A 103 -19.74 -2.48 -5.83
N ARG A 104 -20.06 -3.76 -5.66
CA ARG A 104 -19.57 -4.83 -6.55
C ARG A 104 -20.03 -4.68 -7.99
N THR A 105 -21.32 -4.41 -8.19
CA THR A 105 -21.87 -4.26 -9.55
C THR A 105 -21.24 -3.11 -10.33
N GLU A 106 -21.00 -1.97 -9.66
CA GLU A 106 -20.34 -0.84 -10.31
C GLU A 106 -18.86 -1.12 -10.56
N ILE A 107 -18.18 -1.79 -9.64
CA ILE A 107 -16.78 -2.22 -9.84
C ILE A 107 -16.68 -3.22 -11.01
N GLU A 108 -17.62 -4.14 -11.18
CA GLU A 108 -17.68 -5.07 -12.32
C GLU A 108 -17.81 -4.32 -13.66
N LYS A 109 -18.68 -3.31 -13.68
CA LYS A 109 -18.84 -2.44 -14.86
C LYS A 109 -17.55 -1.69 -15.17
N LEU A 110 -16.97 -0.99 -14.18
CA LEU A 110 -15.71 -0.25 -14.34
C LEU A 110 -14.56 -1.18 -14.79
N ALA A 111 -14.45 -2.37 -14.22
CA ALA A 111 -13.46 -3.36 -14.63
C ALA A 111 -13.63 -3.77 -16.09
N SER A 112 -14.87 -4.00 -16.53
CA SER A 112 -15.16 -4.34 -17.92
C SER A 112 -14.79 -3.22 -18.89
N GLU A 113 -15.00 -1.96 -18.52
CA GLU A 113 -14.62 -0.77 -19.28
C GLU A 113 -13.11 -0.61 -19.39
N GLU A 114 -12.35 -1.01 -18.35
CA GLU A 114 -10.88 -1.02 -18.35
C GLU A 114 -10.27 -2.31 -18.95
N ASN A 115 -11.03 -3.10 -19.70
CA ASN A 115 -10.57 -4.37 -20.27
C ASN A 115 -10.08 -5.39 -19.26
N LEU A 116 -10.61 -5.34 -18.04
CA LEU A 116 -10.36 -6.29 -16.98
C LEU A 116 -11.53 -7.23 -16.76
N THR A 117 -11.23 -8.42 -16.26
CA THR A 117 -12.20 -9.41 -15.77
C THR A 117 -11.99 -9.57 -14.28
N ILE A 118 -13.06 -9.48 -13.49
CA ILE A 118 -13.02 -9.83 -12.09
C ILE A 118 -12.98 -11.35 -11.98
N LEU A 119 -11.93 -11.88 -11.38
CA LEU A 119 -11.76 -13.30 -11.08
C LEU A 119 -12.56 -13.71 -9.84
N GLY A 120 -12.62 -12.82 -8.87
CA GLY A 120 -13.37 -13.02 -7.65
C GLY A 120 -13.01 -12.04 -6.53
N TRP A 121 -13.70 -12.22 -5.42
CA TRP A 121 -13.52 -11.49 -4.18
C TRP A 121 -13.24 -12.46 -3.05
N ARG A 122 -12.37 -12.04 -2.14
CA ARG A 122 -12.09 -12.76 -0.89
C ARG A 122 -12.25 -11.81 0.29
N GLU A 123 -13.05 -12.17 1.26
CA GLU A 123 -13.07 -11.47 2.55
C GLU A 123 -11.76 -11.73 3.30
N VAL A 124 -11.15 -10.66 3.82
CA VAL A 124 -9.90 -10.77 4.58
C VAL A 124 -10.23 -11.05 6.04
N PRO A 125 -9.75 -12.17 6.61
CA PRO A 125 -9.93 -12.43 8.03
C PRO A 125 -9.23 -11.35 8.87
N THR A 126 -9.96 -10.74 9.80
CA THR A 126 -9.44 -9.73 10.72
C THR A 126 -9.85 -10.05 12.15
N ASP A 127 -8.97 -9.74 13.12
CA ASP A 127 -9.28 -9.83 14.56
C ASP A 127 -9.19 -8.45 15.22
N ALA A 128 -10.35 -7.86 15.47
CA ALA A 128 -10.48 -6.52 16.05
C ALA A 128 -10.38 -6.49 17.60
N LYS A 129 -10.14 -7.63 18.28
CA LYS A 129 -10.17 -7.72 19.76
C LYS A 129 -9.17 -6.80 20.46
N THR A 130 -8.08 -6.46 19.80
CA THR A 130 -7.02 -5.62 20.37
C THR A 130 -7.12 -4.16 19.96
N LEU A 131 -8.14 -3.80 19.19
CA LEU A 131 -8.32 -2.44 18.69
C LEU A 131 -9.03 -1.54 19.70
N GLY A 132 -8.61 -0.28 19.71
CA GLY A 132 -9.29 0.77 20.43
C GLY A 132 -10.65 1.15 19.81
N LYS A 133 -11.50 1.75 20.64
CA LYS A 133 -12.87 2.13 20.24
C LYS A 133 -12.89 3.08 19.05
N THR A 134 -11.92 3.99 18.98
CA THR A 134 -11.82 4.97 17.89
C THR A 134 -11.54 4.26 16.57
N ALA A 135 -10.56 3.35 16.52
CA ALA A 135 -10.24 2.58 15.32
C ALA A 135 -11.44 1.73 14.86
N ILE A 136 -12.14 1.07 15.80
CA ILE A 136 -13.33 0.25 15.50
C ILE A 136 -14.47 1.09 14.93
N SER A 137 -14.71 2.30 15.47
CA SER A 137 -15.84 3.15 15.05
C SER A 137 -15.79 3.60 13.60
N VAL A 138 -14.60 3.62 13.00
CA VAL A 138 -14.34 4.03 11.62
C VAL A 138 -13.72 2.90 10.77
N MET A 139 -13.82 1.66 11.26
CA MET A 139 -13.23 0.50 10.59
C MET A 139 -14.00 0.15 9.32
N PRO A 140 -13.35 0.08 8.16
CA PRO A 140 -13.97 -0.36 6.94
C PRO A 140 -14.13 -1.89 6.92
N LYS A 141 -14.88 -2.39 5.93
CA LYS A 141 -14.84 -3.80 5.55
C LYS A 141 -13.60 -4.06 4.69
N PHE A 142 -12.90 -5.17 4.93
CA PHE A 142 -11.70 -5.56 4.20
C PHE A 142 -12.00 -6.70 3.25
N GLU A 143 -11.85 -6.45 1.96
CA GLU A 143 -11.98 -7.46 0.92
C GLU A 143 -10.80 -7.40 -0.05
N GLN A 144 -10.37 -8.54 -0.55
CA GLN A 144 -9.41 -8.61 -1.64
C GLN A 144 -10.14 -8.79 -2.97
N LEU A 145 -9.81 -7.91 -3.92
CA LEU A 145 -10.23 -7.99 -5.31
C LEU A 145 -9.14 -8.64 -6.14
N PHE A 146 -9.53 -9.59 -6.99
CA PHE A 146 -8.65 -10.25 -7.96
C PHE A 146 -9.14 -9.97 -9.38
N VAL A 147 -8.26 -9.45 -10.22
CA VAL A 147 -8.59 -9.12 -11.62
C VAL A 147 -7.53 -9.68 -12.58
N ALA A 148 -7.94 -9.96 -13.80
CA ALA A 148 -7.05 -10.31 -14.90
C ALA A 148 -7.38 -9.50 -16.17
N GLY A 149 -6.42 -9.29 -17.03
CA GLY A 149 -6.63 -8.65 -18.31
C GLY A 149 -7.39 -9.56 -19.29
N LYS A 150 -8.30 -8.98 -20.08
CA LYS A 150 -9.10 -9.74 -21.07
C LYS A 150 -8.25 -10.32 -22.21
N ASN A 151 -7.08 -9.71 -22.49
CA ASN A 151 -6.17 -10.16 -23.55
C ASN A 151 -4.90 -10.81 -22.97
N ALA A 152 -4.98 -11.36 -21.75
CA ALA A 152 -3.88 -12.02 -21.05
C ALA A 152 -2.68 -11.09 -20.76
N GLU A 153 -2.95 -9.82 -20.52
CA GLU A 153 -1.96 -8.85 -20.06
C GLU A 153 -1.28 -9.33 -18.78
N SER A 154 -0.02 -8.94 -18.59
CA SER A 154 0.78 -9.36 -17.44
C SER A 154 1.75 -8.27 -16.99
N GLY A 155 2.24 -8.37 -15.75
CA GLY A 155 3.22 -7.45 -15.19
C GLY A 155 2.76 -6.00 -15.31
N ILE A 156 3.67 -5.10 -15.70
CA ILE A 156 3.40 -3.66 -15.74
C ILE A 156 2.25 -3.28 -16.69
N VAL A 157 1.98 -4.05 -17.74
CA VAL A 157 0.86 -3.78 -18.66
C VAL A 157 -0.47 -4.00 -17.93
N LEU A 158 -0.58 -5.07 -17.15
CA LEU A 158 -1.75 -5.32 -16.31
C LEU A 158 -1.84 -4.31 -15.15
N ASP A 159 -0.69 -3.91 -14.57
CA ASP A 159 -0.66 -2.90 -13.50
C ASP A 159 -1.20 -1.54 -14.00
N ARG A 160 -0.98 -1.16 -15.26
CA ARG A 160 -1.56 0.05 -15.88
C ARG A 160 -3.09 -0.01 -15.93
N LEU A 161 -3.65 -1.14 -16.32
CA LEU A 161 -5.10 -1.34 -16.31
C LEU A 161 -5.68 -1.33 -14.90
N ALA A 162 -5.01 -2.02 -13.98
CA ALA A 162 -5.39 -2.07 -12.57
C ALA A 162 -5.34 -0.67 -11.91
N PHE A 163 -4.35 0.14 -12.26
CA PHE A 163 -4.25 1.55 -11.83
C PHE A 163 -5.45 2.38 -12.32
N CYS A 164 -5.81 2.27 -13.60
CA CYS A 164 -6.98 2.97 -14.14
C CYS A 164 -8.26 2.54 -13.44
N LEU A 165 -8.47 1.24 -13.27
CA LEU A 165 -9.62 0.70 -12.55
C LEU A 165 -9.67 1.24 -11.12
N ARG A 166 -8.57 1.17 -10.38
CA ARG A 166 -8.49 1.63 -8.99
C ARG A 166 -8.83 3.12 -8.87
N LYS A 167 -8.20 3.98 -9.68
CA LYS A 167 -8.48 5.43 -9.69
C LYS A 167 -9.94 5.72 -9.94
N ARG A 168 -10.55 5.08 -10.91
CA ARG A 168 -11.97 5.25 -11.23
C ARG A 168 -12.87 4.80 -10.08
N ILE A 169 -12.55 3.67 -9.44
CA ILE A 169 -13.30 3.18 -8.26
C ILE A 169 -13.19 4.20 -7.12
N GLU A 170 -11.98 4.62 -6.76
CA GLU A 170 -11.74 5.55 -5.64
C GLU A 170 -12.38 6.93 -5.87
N HIS A 171 -12.56 7.36 -7.12
CA HIS A 171 -13.23 8.62 -7.46
C HIS A 171 -14.76 8.55 -7.39
N THR A 172 -15.35 7.37 -7.58
CA THR A 172 -16.81 7.24 -7.79
C THR A 172 -17.51 6.47 -6.68
N LEU A 173 -16.77 5.69 -5.91
CA LEU A 173 -17.33 4.79 -4.90
C LEU A 173 -16.65 4.99 -3.54
N PRO A 174 -17.32 4.68 -2.44
CA PRO A 174 -16.74 4.75 -1.09
C PRO A 174 -15.82 3.54 -0.83
N VAL A 175 -14.79 3.43 -1.63
CA VAL A 175 -13.78 2.36 -1.59
C VAL A 175 -12.40 2.97 -1.74
N TYR A 176 -11.47 2.53 -0.91
CA TYR A 176 -10.06 2.83 -1.04
C TYR A 176 -9.27 1.52 -1.20
N PHE A 177 -8.30 1.50 -2.10
CA PHE A 177 -7.39 0.37 -2.23
C PHE A 177 -6.02 0.70 -1.63
N SER A 178 -5.60 -0.07 -0.63
CA SER A 178 -4.23 0.06 -0.12
C SER A 178 -3.19 -0.28 -1.20
N SER A 179 -3.52 -1.20 -2.10
CA SER A 179 -2.83 -1.55 -3.33
C SER A 179 -3.75 -2.33 -4.26
N LEU A 180 -3.49 -2.29 -5.57
CA LEU A 180 -4.05 -3.21 -6.58
C LEU A 180 -2.97 -3.40 -7.64
N SER A 181 -2.26 -4.53 -7.60
CA SER A 181 -1.05 -4.76 -8.40
C SER A 181 -0.83 -6.24 -8.70
N THR A 182 -0.07 -6.52 -9.74
CA THR A 182 0.44 -7.86 -10.08
C THR A 182 1.63 -8.27 -9.20
N SER A 183 2.23 -7.29 -8.52
CA SER A 183 3.54 -7.44 -7.88
C SER A 183 3.51 -7.38 -6.37
N THR A 184 2.76 -6.44 -5.78
CA THR A 184 2.79 -6.14 -4.35
C THR A 184 1.41 -6.02 -3.76
N ILE A 185 1.31 -6.31 -2.47
CA ILE A 185 0.12 -6.07 -1.66
C ILE A 185 0.49 -5.36 -0.36
N VAL A 186 -0.36 -4.44 0.08
CA VAL A 186 -0.17 -3.66 1.29
C VAL A 186 -1.25 -3.98 2.31
N TYR A 187 -0.84 -4.43 3.49
CA TYR A 187 -1.68 -4.56 4.68
C TYR A 187 -1.36 -3.40 5.62
N LYS A 188 -2.36 -2.62 5.99
CA LYS A 188 -2.16 -1.45 6.86
C LYS A 188 -3.45 -1.05 7.57
N GLY A 189 -3.35 -0.16 8.55
CA GLY A 189 -4.53 0.37 9.22
C GLY A 189 -4.21 1.28 10.41
N MET A 190 -5.25 1.72 11.11
CA MET A 190 -5.15 2.48 12.37
C MET A 190 -4.72 1.55 13.51
N LEU A 191 -3.51 1.03 13.40
CA LEU A 191 -2.96 -0.02 14.24
C LEU A 191 -1.70 0.50 14.95
N THR A 192 -1.43 -0.02 16.12
CA THR A 192 -0.09 0.02 16.71
C THR A 192 0.80 -1.02 16.03
N THR A 193 2.11 -0.93 16.23
CA THR A 193 3.07 -1.85 15.64
C THR A 193 2.81 -3.31 16.02
N GLY A 194 2.45 -3.58 17.28
CA GLY A 194 2.17 -4.92 17.79
C GLY A 194 0.77 -5.45 17.44
N GLN A 195 -0.10 -4.62 16.85
CA GLN A 195 -1.44 -5.04 16.44
C GLN A 195 -1.49 -5.58 15.00
N LEU A 196 -0.57 -5.19 14.11
CA LEU A 196 -0.66 -5.50 12.67
C LEU A 196 -0.80 -7.00 12.40
N SER A 197 0.07 -7.83 12.95
CA SER A 197 0.05 -9.29 12.76
C SER A 197 -1.08 -10.00 13.51
N LYS A 198 -1.63 -9.36 14.54
CA LYS A 198 -2.80 -9.86 15.29
C LYS A 198 -4.09 -9.54 14.54
N PHE A 199 -4.17 -8.33 13.99
CA PHE A 199 -5.33 -7.86 13.24
C PHE A 199 -5.47 -8.56 11.90
N TYR A 200 -4.37 -8.81 11.19
CA TYR A 200 -4.30 -9.61 9.96
C TYR A 200 -3.62 -10.96 10.23
N PRO A 201 -4.34 -11.96 10.79
CA PRO A 201 -3.74 -13.23 11.22
C PRO A 201 -3.08 -14.01 10.07
N GLU A 202 -3.50 -13.77 8.83
CA GLU A 202 -2.90 -14.38 7.64
C GLU A 202 -1.42 -13.98 7.41
N LEU A 203 -0.96 -12.85 7.96
CA LEU A 203 0.46 -12.48 7.93
C LEU A 203 1.36 -13.47 8.69
N ASN A 204 0.79 -14.32 9.55
CA ASN A 204 1.50 -15.39 10.28
C ASN A 204 1.45 -16.75 9.57
N ASP A 205 0.75 -16.86 8.43
CA ASP A 205 0.68 -18.11 7.66
C ASP A 205 1.98 -18.36 6.91
N GLN A 206 2.53 -19.58 7.04
CA GLN A 206 3.81 -19.98 6.44
C GLN A 206 3.81 -19.91 4.90
N ARG A 207 2.65 -19.88 4.26
CA ARG A 207 2.47 -19.72 2.82
C ARG A 207 2.55 -18.27 2.38
N VAL A 208 2.44 -17.30 3.30
CA VAL A 208 2.65 -15.88 3.02
C VAL A 208 4.15 -15.62 2.97
N LYS A 209 4.69 -15.75 1.76
CA LYS A 209 6.13 -15.65 1.48
C LYS A 209 6.43 -14.42 0.64
N SER A 210 7.56 -13.78 0.90
CA SER A 210 8.02 -12.63 0.14
C SER A 210 9.56 -12.58 0.11
N PRO A 211 10.19 -12.14 -1.00
CA PRO A 211 11.62 -11.87 -1.03
C PRO A 211 11.96 -10.49 -0.46
N LEU A 212 10.97 -9.63 -0.27
CA LEU A 212 11.09 -8.27 0.22
C LEU A 212 9.87 -7.92 1.07
N ALA A 213 10.09 -7.26 2.20
CA ALA A 213 9.03 -6.63 2.97
C ALA A 213 9.47 -5.22 3.42
N ILE A 214 8.56 -4.26 3.34
CA ILE A 214 8.72 -2.91 3.86
C ILE A 214 7.66 -2.70 4.92
N VAL A 215 8.07 -2.28 6.11
CA VAL A 215 7.17 -1.97 7.23
C VAL A 215 7.29 -0.51 7.63
N HIS A 216 6.20 0.03 8.13
CA HIS A 216 6.15 1.42 8.59
C HIS A 216 5.29 1.54 9.84
N SER A 217 5.79 2.30 10.81
CA SER A 217 5.18 2.56 12.10
C SER A 217 4.73 4.02 12.20
N ARG A 218 3.82 4.47 11.35
CA ARG A 218 3.19 5.79 11.47
C ARG A 218 2.18 6.05 10.35
N PHE A 219 1.44 7.18 10.48
CA PHE A 219 0.70 7.84 9.41
C PHE A 219 1.36 9.17 9.06
N SER A 220 0.85 9.88 8.05
CA SER A 220 1.33 11.21 7.72
C SER A 220 0.92 12.25 8.77
N THR A 221 1.88 13.04 9.24
CA THR A 221 1.72 13.98 10.37
C THR A 221 0.82 15.18 10.10
N ASN A 222 0.46 15.43 8.83
CA ASN A 222 -0.33 16.61 8.42
C ASN A 222 -1.84 16.36 8.34
N THR A 223 -2.30 15.18 8.76
CA THR A 223 -3.72 14.79 8.71
C THR A 223 -4.11 14.08 10.01
N PHE A 224 -5.43 13.96 10.26
CA PHE A 224 -5.90 13.06 11.30
C PHE A 224 -5.67 11.61 10.91
N PRO A 225 -5.33 10.73 11.87
CA PRO A 225 -5.19 9.30 11.62
C PRO A 225 -6.45 8.72 10.98
N SER A 226 -6.26 7.92 9.94
CA SER A 226 -7.33 7.15 9.31
C SER A 226 -6.77 5.83 8.76
N TRP A 227 -7.65 4.86 8.53
CA TRP A 227 -7.28 3.57 7.96
C TRP A 227 -6.51 3.70 6.64
N GLN A 228 -6.92 4.65 5.80
CA GLN A 228 -6.38 4.88 4.45
C GLN A 228 -5.01 5.55 4.48
N LEU A 229 -4.77 6.46 5.45
CA LEU A 229 -3.57 7.30 5.51
C LEU A 229 -2.40 6.66 6.25
N SER A 230 -2.57 5.42 6.77
CA SER A 230 -1.48 4.65 7.33
C SER A 230 -0.45 4.31 6.26
N HIS A 231 0.83 4.24 6.65
CA HIS A 231 1.90 3.77 5.79
C HIS A 231 2.12 2.24 5.92
N PRO A 232 2.82 1.59 4.96
CA PRO A 232 3.35 2.16 3.71
C PRO A 232 2.26 2.43 2.69
N TYR A 233 2.56 3.27 1.71
CA TYR A 233 1.78 3.38 0.48
C TYR A 233 2.26 2.37 -0.56
N ARG A 234 1.80 2.51 -1.82
CA ARG A 234 2.10 1.56 -2.92
C ARG A 234 3.53 1.65 -3.40
N TYR A 235 4.09 2.87 -3.42
CA TYR A 235 5.42 3.18 -3.96
C TYR A 235 6.32 3.85 -2.94
N ILE A 236 5.79 4.42 -1.87
CA ILE A 236 6.58 5.13 -0.88
C ILE A 236 6.33 4.65 0.56
N ALA A 237 7.39 4.80 1.36
CA ALA A 237 7.36 4.68 2.82
C ALA A 237 8.36 5.69 3.39
N HIS A 238 7.88 6.70 4.12
CA HIS A 238 8.77 7.71 4.70
C HIS A 238 8.14 8.37 5.94
N ASN A 239 8.96 9.01 6.76
CA ASN A 239 8.57 9.70 7.99
C ASN A 239 8.68 11.23 7.88
N GLY A 240 9.08 11.76 6.74
CA GLY A 240 9.24 13.19 6.54
C GLY A 240 7.92 13.89 6.25
N GLU A 241 7.95 15.21 6.29
CA GLU A 241 6.91 16.09 5.80
C GLU A 241 7.30 16.63 4.43
N ILE A 242 6.35 16.65 3.48
CA ILE A 242 6.57 17.21 2.16
C ILE A 242 6.10 18.66 2.17
N ASN A 243 7.06 19.58 2.18
CA ASN A 243 6.80 21.01 2.16
C ASN A 243 6.17 21.45 0.84
N THR A 244 5.46 22.58 0.88
CA THR A 244 4.83 23.17 -0.31
C THR A 244 3.80 22.26 -1.00
N VAL A 245 3.21 21.30 -0.29
CA VAL A 245 2.28 20.31 -0.84
C VAL A 245 1.13 20.95 -1.62
N LYS A 246 0.56 22.05 -1.13
CA LYS A 246 -0.53 22.78 -1.82
C LYS A 246 -0.08 23.29 -3.19
N GLY A 247 1.12 23.87 -3.28
CA GLY A 247 1.68 24.35 -4.53
C GLY A 247 1.93 23.20 -5.50
N ASN A 248 2.51 22.08 -5.02
CA ASN A 248 2.79 20.89 -5.83
C ASN A 248 1.51 20.24 -6.34
N ARG A 249 0.45 20.14 -5.51
CA ARG A 249 -0.88 19.66 -5.94
C ARG A 249 -1.47 20.54 -7.04
N ASN A 250 -1.39 21.88 -6.89
CA ASN A 250 -1.88 22.81 -7.91
C ASN A 250 -1.08 22.69 -9.22
N TRP A 251 0.24 22.50 -9.14
CA TRP A 251 1.07 22.24 -10.32
C TRP A 251 0.70 20.91 -11.01
N MET A 252 0.45 19.86 -10.23
CA MET A 252 0.02 18.57 -10.79
C MET A 252 -1.33 18.74 -11.52
N ARG A 253 -2.31 19.38 -10.88
CA ARG A 253 -3.61 19.65 -11.48
C ARG A 253 -3.51 20.48 -12.76
N ALA A 254 -2.67 21.51 -12.78
CA ALA A 254 -2.46 22.32 -13.98
C ALA A 254 -1.82 21.52 -15.14
N ARG A 255 -1.07 20.47 -14.83
CA ARG A 255 -0.45 19.59 -15.83
C ARG A 255 -1.40 18.52 -16.34
N GLU A 256 -2.47 18.18 -15.63
CA GLU A 256 -3.40 17.13 -16.02
C GLU A 256 -3.95 17.34 -17.43
N GLU A 257 -4.26 18.59 -17.82
CA GLU A 257 -4.72 18.94 -19.18
C GLU A 257 -3.68 18.69 -20.29
N LEU A 258 -2.40 18.56 -19.92
CA LEU A 258 -1.28 18.35 -20.84
C LEU A 258 -0.72 16.93 -20.77
N LEU A 259 -1.30 16.07 -19.91
CA LEU A 259 -0.83 14.71 -19.75
C LEU A 259 -1.27 13.84 -20.91
N GLU A 260 -0.29 13.25 -21.58
CA GLU A 260 -0.47 12.24 -22.61
C GLU A 260 0.36 11.01 -22.29
N SER A 261 -0.15 9.83 -22.59
CA SER A 261 0.59 8.58 -22.44
C SER A 261 0.19 7.59 -23.52
N ASN A 262 1.17 7.03 -24.19
CA ASN A 262 0.97 5.90 -25.11
C ASN A 262 0.97 4.54 -24.38
N LEU A 263 1.24 4.53 -23.10
CA LEU A 263 1.42 3.32 -22.28
C LEU A 263 0.22 3.04 -21.39
N ILE A 264 -0.43 4.09 -20.90
CA ILE A 264 -1.68 3.97 -20.14
C ILE A 264 -2.83 4.00 -21.18
N PRO A 265 -3.57 2.90 -21.34
CA PRO A 265 -4.58 2.81 -22.41
C PRO A 265 -5.73 3.79 -22.20
N GLY A 266 -6.25 4.33 -23.31
CA GLY A 266 -7.44 5.16 -23.33
C GLY A 266 -7.21 6.61 -22.89
N ASP A 267 -8.30 7.37 -22.76
CA ASP A 267 -8.27 8.76 -22.34
C ASP A 267 -7.89 8.88 -20.87
N LEU A 268 -6.90 9.72 -20.57
CA LEU A 268 -6.42 9.94 -19.20
C LEU A 268 -7.41 10.75 -18.35
N GLU A 269 -8.31 11.52 -18.94
CA GLU A 269 -9.31 12.32 -18.19
C GLU A 269 -10.13 11.47 -17.22
N ARG A 270 -10.38 10.19 -17.55
CA ARG A 270 -11.17 9.26 -16.71
C ARG A 270 -10.51 8.90 -15.37
N ILE A 271 -9.21 9.16 -15.23
CA ILE A 271 -8.45 8.92 -13.98
C ILE A 271 -8.08 10.21 -13.25
N PHE A 272 -8.54 11.36 -13.73
CA PHE A 272 -8.33 12.64 -13.06
C PHE A 272 -9.37 12.90 -11.96
N PRO A 273 -9.00 13.60 -10.90
CA PRO A 273 -7.65 14.10 -10.60
C PRO A 273 -6.66 12.98 -10.24
N ILE A 274 -5.40 13.15 -10.62
CA ILE A 274 -4.33 12.20 -10.23
C ILE A 274 -4.12 12.22 -8.72
N VAL A 275 -4.15 13.41 -8.13
CA VAL A 275 -3.92 13.62 -6.70
C VAL A 275 -5.23 13.89 -5.98
N ASP A 276 -5.53 13.07 -4.96
CA ASP A 276 -6.61 13.37 -4.02
C ASP A 276 -6.22 14.54 -3.13
N MET A 277 -6.98 15.65 -3.27
CA MET A 277 -6.75 16.88 -2.50
C MET A 277 -7.06 16.72 -1.01
N ALA A 278 -7.85 15.74 -0.62
CA ALA A 278 -8.17 15.40 0.77
C ALA A 278 -7.13 14.45 1.40
N GLY A 279 -6.28 13.83 0.60
CA GLY A 279 -5.22 12.95 1.07
C GLY A 279 -4.11 13.66 1.86
N SER A 280 -3.16 12.90 2.38
CA SER A 280 -1.95 13.43 3.00
C SER A 280 -0.93 13.91 1.95
N ASP A 281 0.12 14.59 2.40
CA ASP A 281 1.26 14.95 1.56
C ASP A 281 1.93 13.71 0.95
N SER A 282 2.13 12.69 1.79
CA SER A 282 2.70 11.39 1.38
C SER A 282 1.80 10.65 0.39
N ALA A 283 0.47 10.65 0.61
CA ALA A 283 -0.48 10.07 -0.34
C ALA A 283 -0.40 10.75 -1.70
N SER A 284 -0.36 12.09 -1.71
CA SER A 284 -0.22 12.87 -2.95
C SER A 284 1.06 12.54 -3.70
N PHE A 285 2.18 12.36 -2.98
CA PHE A 285 3.45 11.99 -3.60
C PHE A 285 3.41 10.55 -4.14
N ASP A 286 2.82 9.61 -3.40
CA ASP A 286 2.64 8.22 -3.84
C ASP A 286 1.84 8.15 -5.15
N GLU A 287 0.73 8.90 -5.24
CA GLU A 287 -0.12 8.94 -6.44
C GLU A 287 0.61 9.50 -7.67
N VAL A 288 1.41 10.55 -7.49
CA VAL A 288 2.24 11.10 -8.57
C VAL A 288 3.33 10.13 -8.98
N LEU A 289 4.03 9.51 -8.01
CA LEU A 289 5.08 8.54 -8.30
C LEU A 289 4.55 7.30 -9.02
N GLU A 290 3.35 6.83 -8.64
CA GLU A 290 2.67 5.75 -9.33
C GLU A 290 2.39 6.09 -10.80
N LEU A 291 1.85 7.28 -11.08
CA LEU A 291 1.64 7.76 -12.45
C LEU A 291 2.96 7.81 -13.24
N LEU A 292 4.01 8.38 -12.66
CA LEU A 292 5.33 8.49 -13.31
C LEU A 292 5.92 7.11 -13.61
N TYR A 293 5.79 6.16 -12.68
CA TYR A 293 6.29 4.80 -12.86
C TYR A 293 5.52 4.06 -13.95
N LEU A 294 4.18 4.07 -13.89
CA LEU A 294 3.33 3.35 -14.83
C LEU A 294 3.31 3.99 -16.21
N GLY A 295 3.37 5.32 -16.29
CA GLY A 295 3.46 6.07 -17.54
C GLY A 295 4.87 6.09 -18.14
N GLU A 296 5.89 5.57 -17.43
CA GLU A 296 7.32 5.70 -17.80
C GLU A 296 7.74 7.15 -18.09
N ILE A 297 7.05 8.10 -17.48
CA ILE A 297 7.30 9.53 -17.62
C ILE A 297 8.59 9.85 -16.85
N GLY A 298 9.67 10.07 -17.52
CA GLY A 298 10.99 10.30 -16.92
C GLY A 298 12.09 9.40 -17.51
N ARG A 299 11.74 8.28 -18.13
CA ARG A 299 12.71 7.47 -18.87
C ARG A 299 13.14 8.12 -20.20
N ALA A 300 12.38 9.08 -20.72
CA ALA A 300 12.69 9.78 -21.98
C ALA A 300 13.76 10.88 -21.82
N HIS A 301 14.26 11.14 -20.61
CA HIS A 301 15.20 12.22 -20.33
C HIS A 301 16.48 11.73 -19.62
N VAL A 302 16.79 10.43 -19.68
CA VAL A 302 18.06 9.86 -19.20
C VAL A 302 18.87 9.33 -20.36
#